data_02e5f75230f6559cde0ace2cefc404d1
#
_entry.id   02e5f75230f6559cde0ace2cefc404d1
#
_cell.length_a   1.000
_cell.length_b   1.000
_cell.length_c   1.000
_cell.angle_alpha   90.00
_cell.angle_beta   90.00
_cell.angle_gamma   90.00
#
_symmetry.space_group_name_H-M   'P 1'
#
loop_
_entity.id
_entity.type
_entity.pdbx_description
1 polymer ?
#
loop_
_entity_poly.entity_id
_entity_poly.type
_entity_poly.pdbx_seq_one_letter_code
_entity_poly.pdbx_strand_id
1 'polypeptide(L)'
;NIKQYWWQSMVLLHENIVGIDSAIFMHPTIWKASGHVDAFNDPLIDNRDSKKRYRADVLIEDQLAKYDEKINKEVAKAAKRFGDAFDEAQFRSTNGRVLEHQAKRDALHERFAKALNDSDLDELRQIIIDEEIVCPISGTKNWTEVRQFNLMFSTEMGSTADGAMKVYLRPETAQGIFVNYLNVQKTGRMKVPFGIAQIGKAFRN
;
A
#
# COMPACT_ATOMS: atom_id res chain seq x y z
N ASN A 1 -6.45 14.59 25.09
CA ASN A 1 -5.45 14.07 24.15
C ASN A 1 -5.90 12.68 23.66
N ILE A 2 -5.97 12.50 22.32
CA ILE A 2 -6.49 11.28 21.68
C ILE A 2 -5.74 10.02 22.15
N LYS A 3 -4.40 10.07 22.24
CA LYS A 3 -3.59 8.93 22.72
C LYS A 3 -3.93 8.53 24.14
N GLN A 4 -4.14 9.50 25.01
CA GLN A 4 -4.50 9.24 26.41
C GLN A 4 -5.89 8.62 26.51
N TYR A 5 -6.85 9.15 25.76
CA TYR A 5 -8.20 8.60 25.71
C TYR A 5 -8.20 7.16 25.18
N TRP A 6 -7.48 6.91 24.07
CA TRP A 6 -7.32 5.58 23.51
C TRP A 6 -6.70 4.60 24.52
N TRP A 7 -5.62 5.03 25.20
CA TRP A 7 -4.95 4.20 26.20
C TRP A 7 -5.84 3.84 27.38
N GLN A 8 -6.59 4.80 27.88
CA GLN A 8 -7.57 4.56 28.93
C GLN A 8 -8.63 3.57 28.50
N SER A 9 -9.23 3.79 27.33
CA SER A 9 -10.33 2.99 26.81
C SER A 9 -9.92 1.58 26.41
N MET A 10 -8.74 1.44 25.80
CA MET A 10 -8.32 0.17 25.18
C MET A 10 -7.38 -0.66 26.07
N VAL A 11 -6.76 -0.07 27.07
CA VAL A 11 -5.81 -0.77 27.92
C VAL A 11 -6.26 -0.76 29.38
N LEU A 12 -6.44 0.43 29.98
CA LEU A 12 -6.66 0.53 31.42
C LEU A 12 -8.04 0.04 31.89
N LEU A 13 -9.03 0.04 31.02
CA LEU A 13 -10.37 -0.49 31.33
C LEU A 13 -10.48 -2.02 31.16
N HIS A 14 -9.40 -2.70 30.76
CA HIS A 14 -9.40 -4.13 30.51
C HIS A 14 -8.34 -4.83 31.34
N GLU A 15 -8.75 -5.83 32.15
CA GLU A 15 -7.85 -6.59 33.01
C GLU A 15 -6.91 -7.52 32.25
N ASN A 16 -7.30 -7.91 31.05
CA ASN A 16 -6.57 -8.86 30.20
C ASN A 16 -5.80 -8.19 29.04
N ILE A 17 -5.57 -6.88 29.09
CA ILE A 17 -4.77 -6.16 28.11
C ILE A 17 -3.57 -5.52 28.79
N VAL A 18 -2.37 -5.78 28.24
CA VAL A 18 -1.10 -5.28 28.76
C VAL A 18 -0.49 -4.29 27.76
N GLY A 19 -0.09 -3.13 28.26
CA GLY A 19 0.67 -2.16 27.48
C GLY A 19 2.15 -2.48 27.45
N ILE A 20 2.77 -2.32 26.27
CA ILE A 20 4.23 -2.41 26.11
C ILE A 20 4.78 -1.18 25.39
N ASP A 21 6.07 -0.96 25.53
CA ASP A 21 6.86 -0.02 24.72
C ASP A 21 8.10 -0.74 24.20
N SER A 22 8.03 -1.27 22.99
CA SER A 22 9.15 -1.96 22.35
C SER A 22 10.09 -0.98 21.65
N ALA A 23 11.33 -1.41 21.41
CA ALA A 23 12.36 -0.58 20.79
C ALA A 23 12.00 -0.13 19.36
N ILE A 24 12.45 1.07 18.98
CA ILE A 24 12.35 1.59 17.60
C ILE A 24 13.30 0.81 16.68
N PHE A 25 14.52 0.57 17.13
CA PHE A 25 15.49 -0.27 16.44
C PHE A 25 15.35 -1.70 16.93
N MET A 26 15.20 -2.63 15.99
CA MET A 26 15.14 -4.05 16.29
C MET A 26 16.13 -4.81 15.43
N HIS A 27 16.50 -6.01 15.86
CA HIS A 27 17.46 -6.83 15.14
C HIS A 27 17.02 -7.09 13.69
N PRO A 28 17.90 -6.96 12.67
CA PRO A 28 17.53 -7.09 11.26
C PRO A 28 16.81 -8.40 10.91
N THR A 29 17.11 -9.48 11.63
CA THR A 29 16.45 -10.78 11.43
C THR A 29 14.93 -10.72 11.64
N ILE A 30 14.44 -9.83 12.52
CA ILE A 30 13.01 -9.66 12.77
C ILE A 30 12.33 -9.14 11.50
N TRP A 31 12.93 -8.14 10.86
CA TRP A 31 12.43 -7.54 9.64
C TRP A 31 12.56 -8.45 8.43
N LYS A 32 13.60 -9.27 8.38
CA LYS A 32 13.75 -10.30 7.36
C LYS A 32 12.70 -11.39 7.53
N ALA A 33 12.52 -11.90 8.75
CA ALA A 33 11.52 -12.94 9.04
C ALA A 33 10.08 -12.49 8.78
N SER A 34 9.78 -11.19 8.94
CA SER A 34 8.48 -10.60 8.65
C SER A 34 8.30 -10.15 7.19
N GLY A 35 9.30 -10.35 6.32
CA GLY A 35 9.25 -9.98 4.90
C GLY A 35 9.51 -8.50 4.60
N HIS A 36 9.67 -7.64 5.61
CA HIS A 36 9.82 -6.19 5.39
C HIS A 36 11.12 -5.81 4.67
N VAL A 37 12.18 -6.59 4.81
CA VAL A 37 13.45 -6.32 4.11
C VAL A 37 13.32 -6.61 2.62
N ASP A 38 12.63 -7.69 2.27
CA ASP A 38 12.59 -8.23 0.92
C ASP A 38 11.36 -7.76 0.11
N ALA A 39 10.21 -7.54 0.77
CA ALA A 39 8.93 -7.31 0.11
C ALA A 39 8.27 -5.95 0.41
N PHE A 40 8.85 -5.14 1.31
CA PHE A 40 8.27 -3.84 1.66
C PHE A 40 8.79 -2.74 0.74
N ASN A 41 8.43 -2.86 -0.54
CA ASN A 41 8.90 -1.98 -1.59
C ASN A 41 7.73 -1.41 -2.40
N ASP A 42 7.84 -0.15 -2.81
CA ASP A 42 6.93 0.48 -3.75
C ASP A 42 7.60 0.63 -5.13
N PRO A 43 6.90 0.37 -6.24
CA PRO A 43 7.38 0.69 -7.58
C PRO A 43 7.21 2.19 -7.82
N LEU A 44 8.32 2.93 -7.83
CA LEU A 44 8.31 4.38 -7.99
C LEU A 44 8.76 4.79 -9.40
N ILE A 45 8.11 5.83 -9.92
CA ILE A 45 8.41 6.47 -11.20
C ILE A 45 8.45 7.98 -11.02
N ASP A 46 9.41 8.65 -11.65
CA ASP A 46 9.54 10.10 -11.60
C ASP A 46 9.08 10.73 -12.92
N ASN A 47 8.40 11.85 -12.84
CA ASN A 47 8.15 12.68 -14.02
C ASN A 47 9.23 13.76 -14.12
N ARG A 48 9.94 13.80 -15.26
CA ARG A 48 11.11 14.67 -15.47
C ARG A 48 10.76 16.15 -15.50
N ASP A 49 9.55 16.50 -15.94
CA ASP A 49 9.12 17.87 -16.09
C ASP A 49 8.62 18.47 -14.76
N SER A 50 7.80 17.72 -14.03
CA SER A 50 7.30 18.14 -12.72
C SER A 50 8.31 17.92 -11.60
N LYS A 51 9.36 17.10 -11.81
CA LYS A 51 10.32 16.62 -10.80
C LYS A 51 9.63 15.97 -9.59
N LYS A 52 8.46 15.38 -9.81
CA LYS A 52 7.68 14.71 -8.76
C LYS A 52 7.73 13.20 -8.96
N ARG A 53 7.71 12.53 -7.82
CA ARG A 53 7.71 11.08 -7.70
C ARG A 53 6.31 10.56 -7.46
N TYR A 54 5.97 9.46 -8.10
CA TYR A 54 4.68 8.79 -8.02
C TYR A 54 4.89 7.29 -7.84
N ARG A 55 3.90 6.63 -7.30
CA ARG A 55 3.80 5.18 -7.32
C ARG A 55 3.26 4.75 -8.68
N ALA A 56 3.98 3.90 -9.37
CA ALA A 56 3.58 3.41 -10.69
C ALA A 56 2.28 2.60 -10.65
N ASP A 57 2.12 1.77 -9.62
CA ASP A 57 0.91 0.98 -9.38
C ASP A 57 -0.32 1.89 -9.17
N VAL A 58 -0.22 2.94 -8.35
CA VAL A 58 -1.32 3.89 -8.12
C VAL A 58 -1.69 4.65 -9.40
N LEU A 59 -0.72 5.04 -10.24
CA LEU A 59 -1.02 5.69 -11.52
C LEU A 59 -1.84 4.78 -12.45
N ILE A 60 -1.55 3.47 -12.44
CA ILE A 60 -2.29 2.49 -13.24
C ILE A 60 -3.67 2.23 -12.63
N GLU A 61 -3.78 2.12 -11.30
CA GLU A 61 -5.07 2.02 -10.60
C GLU A 61 -5.99 3.22 -10.88
N ASP A 62 -5.44 4.43 -10.87
CA ASP A 62 -6.16 5.65 -11.25
C ASP A 62 -6.66 5.61 -12.70
N GLN A 63 -5.90 4.98 -13.60
CA GLN A 63 -6.32 4.79 -14.99
C GLN A 63 -7.45 3.76 -15.11
N LEU A 64 -7.39 2.66 -14.36
CA LEU A 64 -8.49 1.70 -14.25
C LEU A 64 -9.77 2.37 -13.73
N ALA A 65 -9.64 3.17 -12.67
CA ALA A 65 -10.75 3.95 -12.12
C ALA A 65 -11.39 4.91 -13.15
N LYS A 66 -10.58 5.52 -14.04
CA LYS A 66 -11.10 6.36 -15.13
C LYS A 66 -11.93 5.57 -16.15
N TYR A 67 -11.59 4.31 -16.42
CA TYR A 67 -12.44 3.45 -17.25
C TYR A 67 -13.77 3.14 -16.56
N ASP A 68 -13.75 2.81 -15.26
CA ASP A 68 -14.96 2.60 -14.49
C ASP A 68 -15.85 3.85 -14.42
N GLU A 69 -15.24 5.04 -14.27
CA GLU A 69 -15.97 6.29 -14.33
C GLU A 69 -16.65 6.52 -15.71
N LYS A 70 -15.97 6.21 -16.81
CA LYS A 70 -16.55 6.33 -18.16
C LYS A 70 -17.74 5.38 -18.34
N ILE A 71 -17.61 4.13 -17.87
CA ILE A 71 -18.69 3.15 -17.88
C ILE A 71 -19.88 3.68 -17.07
N ASN A 72 -19.63 4.12 -15.83
CA ASN A 72 -20.68 4.60 -14.94
C ASN A 72 -21.35 5.88 -15.47
N LYS A 73 -20.62 6.77 -16.14
CA LYS A 73 -21.18 7.96 -16.82
C LYS A 73 -22.13 7.59 -17.96
N GLU A 74 -21.82 6.58 -18.77
CA GLU A 74 -22.71 6.10 -19.84
C GLU A 74 -23.97 5.44 -19.25
N VAL A 75 -23.81 4.62 -18.21
CA VAL A 75 -24.96 4.02 -17.48
C VAL A 75 -25.85 5.08 -16.87
N ALA A 76 -25.28 6.07 -16.19
CA ALA A 76 -26.07 7.16 -15.59
C ALA A 76 -26.82 8.03 -16.61
N LYS A 77 -26.22 8.26 -17.79
CA LYS A 77 -26.92 8.94 -18.91
C LYS A 77 -28.12 8.13 -19.42
N ALA A 78 -27.92 6.82 -19.56
CA ALA A 78 -28.99 5.92 -20.00
C ALA A 78 -30.12 5.83 -18.97
N ALA A 79 -29.78 5.69 -17.68
CA ALA A 79 -30.76 5.68 -16.58
C ALA A 79 -31.62 6.96 -16.57
N LYS A 80 -31.01 8.13 -16.76
CA LYS A 80 -31.75 9.39 -16.88
C LYS A 80 -32.65 9.45 -18.10
N ARG A 81 -32.27 8.81 -19.20
CA ARG A 81 -33.03 8.81 -20.45
C ARG A 81 -34.21 7.86 -20.44
N PHE A 82 -34.07 6.69 -19.85
CA PHE A 82 -35.05 5.60 -19.87
C PHE A 82 -35.93 5.52 -18.61
N GLY A 83 -35.54 6.22 -17.53
CA GLY A 83 -36.29 6.26 -16.27
C GLY A 83 -36.53 4.87 -15.68
N ASP A 84 -37.77 4.64 -15.23
CA ASP A 84 -38.19 3.39 -14.57
C ASP A 84 -38.09 2.13 -15.48
N ALA A 85 -38.00 2.32 -16.79
CA ALA A 85 -37.86 1.22 -17.76
C ALA A 85 -36.36 0.83 -18.00
N PHE A 86 -35.41 1.41 -17.29
CA PHE A 86 -34.02 1.16 -17.48
C PHE A 86 -33.56 -0.14 -16.82
N ASP A 87 -33.11 -1.08 -17.66
CA ASP A 87 -32.41 -2.28 -17.20
C ASP A 87 -30.88 -2.08 -17.31
N GLU A 88 -30.23 -1.85 -16.19
CA GLU A 88 -28.79 -1.62 -16.13
C GLU A 88 -27.98 -2.85 -16.57
N ALA A 89 -28.39 -4.06 -16.20
CA ALA A 89 -27.68 -5.28 -16.52
C ALA A 89 -27.71 -5.53 -18.05
N GLN A 90 -28.87 -5.36 -18.66
CA GLN A 90 -29.01 -5.46 -20.11
C GLN A 90 -28.21 -4.36 -20.82
N PHE A 91 -28.26 -3.14 -20.33
CA PHE A 91 -27.53 -2.02 -20.93
C PHE A 91 -26.01 -2.26 -20.87
N ARG A 92 -25.48 -2.69 -19.73
CA ARG A 92 -24.04 -3.01 -19.56
C ARG A 92 -23.58 -4.11 -20.50
N SER A 93 -24.42 -5.09 -20.80
CA SER A 93 -24.09 -6.23 -21.66
C SER A 93 -24.30 -5.98 -23.16
N THR A 94 -25.00 -4.91 -23.55
CA THR A 94 -25.35 -4.67 -24.97
C THR A 94 -24.84 -3.34 -25.52
N ASN A 95 -24.51 -2.37 -24.66
CA ASN A 95 -24.08 -1.06 -25.14
C ASN A 95 -22.63 -1.10 -25.62
N GLY A 96 -22.39 -0.80 -26.88
CA GLY A 96 -21.07 -0.89 -27.51
C GLY A 96 -19.98 -0.05 -26.82
N ARG A 97 -20.31 1.17 -26.33
CA ARG A 97 -19.34 2.02 -25.62
C ARG A 97 -18.97 1.46 -24.25
N VAL A 98 -19.96 0.93 -23.54
CA VAL A 98 -19.72 0.28 -22.25
C VAL A 98 -18.85 -0.94 -22.44
N LEU A 99 -19.17 -1.79 -23.42
CA LEU A 99 -18.39 -2.99 -23.74
C LEU A 99 -16.95 -2.66 -24.17
N GLU A 100 -16.76 -1.59 -24.95
CA GLU A 100 -15.41 -1.13 -25.33
C GLU A 100 -14.58 -0.71 -24.11
N HIS A 101 -15.17 0.09 -23.21
CA HIS A 101 -14.48 0.50 -21.98
C HIS A 101 -14.23 -0.65 -21.03
N GLN A 102 -15.16 -1.61 -20.92
CA GLN A 102 -14.97 -2.83 -20.12
C GLN A 102 -13.82 -3.66 -20.67
N ALA A 103 -13.78 -3.90 -21.98
CA ALA A 103 -12.71 -4.67 -22.60
C ALA A 103 -11.33 -4.04 -22.39
N LYS A 104 -11.22 -2.70 -22.51
CA LYS A 104 -9.97 -1.98 -22.23
C LYS A 104 -9.57 -2.09 -20.76
N ARG A 105 -10.53 -1.91 -19.85
CA ARG A 105 -10.30 -2.03 -18.40
C ARG A 105 -9.83 -3.44 -18.04
N ASP A 106 -10.50 -4.46 -18.56
CA ASP A 106 -10.21 -5.86 -18.23
C ASP A 106 -8.83 -6.29 -18.77
N ALA A 107 -8.50 -5.88 -20.01
CA ALA A 107 -7.18 -6.11 -20.58
C ALA A 107 -6.07 -5.41 -19.79
N LEU A 108 -6.29 -4.16 -19.39
CA LEU A 108 -5.36 -3.42 -18.55
C LEU A 108 -5.20 -4.07 -17.18
N HIS A 109 -6.30 -4.47 -16.55
CA HIS A 109 -6.30 -5.12 -15.24
C HIS A 109 -5.53 -6.44 -15.25
N GLU A 110 -5.75 -7.29 -16.28
CA GLU A 110 -5.04 -8.57 -16.43
C GLU A 110 -3.53 -8.34 -16.61
N ARG A 111 -3.17 -7.42 -17.49
CA ARG A 111 -1.78 -7.04 -17.76
C ARG A 111 -1.09 -6.50 -16.51
N PHE A 112 -1.76 -5.61 -15.78
CA PHE A 112 -1.27 -5.01 -14.54
C PHE A 112 -1.11 -6.05 -13.43
N ALA A 113 -2.10 -6.92 -13.23
CA ALA A 113 -2.02 -7.98 -12.23
C ALA A 113 -0.85 -8.93 -12.52
N LYS A 114 -0.60 -9.26 -13.79
CA LYS A 114 0.55 -10.07 -14.18
C LYS A 114 1.87 -9.35 -13.87
N ALA A 115 2.01 -8.08 -14.24
CA ALA A 115 3.22 -7.29 -13.99
C ALA A 115 3.53 -7.19 -12.49
N LEU A 116 2.52 -7.04 -11.64
CA LEU A 116 2.69 -7.04 -10.18
C LEU A 116 3.14 -8.40 -9.63
N ASN A 117 2.49 -9.50 -10.08
CA ASN A 117 2.84 -10.84 -9.63
C ASN A 117 4.27 -11.24 -10.02
N ASP A 118 4.69 -10.85 -11.22
CA ASP A 118 6.02 -11.14 -11.74
C ASP A 118 7.08 -10.12 -11.26
N SER A 119 6.65 -9.07 -10.54
CA SER A 119 7.51 -7.92 -10.15
C SER A 119 8.21 -7.29 -11.34
N ASP A 120 7.53 -7.22 -12.49
CA ASP A 120 8.05 -6.70 -13.75
C ASP A 120 7.92 -5.18 -13.81
N LEU A 121 8.99 -4.49 -13.42
CA LEU A 121 9.03 -3.02 -13.39
C LEU A 121 9.03 -2.40 -14.79
N ASP A 122 9.61 -3.08 -15.76
CA ASP A 122 9.63 -2.61 -17.16
C ASP A 122 8.24 -2.67 -17.75
N GLU A 123 7.49 -3.72 -17.46
CA GLU A 123 6.10 -3.85 -17.88
C GLU A 123 5.20 -2.82 -17.21
N LEU A 124 5.39 -2.50 -15.92
CA LEU A 124 4.65 -1.41 -15.27
C LEU A 124 4.91 -0.06 -15.97
N ARG A 125 6.16 0.20 -16.36
CA ARG A 125 6.49 1.39 -17.13
C ARG A 125 5.82 1.38 -18.52
N GLN A 126 5.86 0.22 -19.19
CA GLN A 126 5.29 0.09 -20.53
C GLN A 126 3.77 0.30 -20.51
N ILE A 127 3.07 -0.20 -19.49
CA ILE A 127 1.65 0.09 -19.28
C ILE A 127 1.39 1.61 -19.16
N ILE A 128 2.19 2.32 -18.37
CA ILE A 128 2.04 3.79 -18.21
C ILE A 128 2.21 4.51 -19.54
N ILE A 129 3.11 4.04 -20.41
CA ILE A 129 3.35 4.63 -21.73
C ILE A 129 2.20 4.30 -22.68
N ASP A 130 1.80 3.03 -22.78
CA ASP A 130 0.78 2.55 -23.72
C ASP A 130 -0.61 3.14 -23.40
N GLU A 131 -0.94 3.26 -22.12
CA GLU A 131 -2.17 3.91 -21.64
C GLU A 131 -2.10 5.44 -21.67
N GLU A 132 -0.99 5.99 -22.17
CA GLU A 132 -0.76 7.43 -22.30
C GLU A 132 -1.01 8.20 -20.98
N ILE A 133 -0.66 7.59 -19.84
CA ILE A 133 -0.89 8.19 -18.52
C ILE A 133 -0.06 9.47 -18.40
N VAL A 134 -0.74 10.57 -18.09
CA VAL A 134 -0.11 11.89 -17.93
C VAL A 134 0.15 12.18 -16.45
N CYS A 135 1.21 12.92 -16.21
CA CYS A 135 1.51 13.42 -14.87
C CYS A 135 0.38 14.35 -14.37
N PRO A 136 -0.17 14.09 -13.16
CA PRO A 136 -1.26 14.93 -12.62
C PRO A 136 -0.92 16.41 -12.44
N ILE A 137 0.37 16.73 -12.33
CA ILE A 137 0.84 18.12 -12.10
C ILE A 137 1.24 18.81 -13.41
N SER A 138 2.12 18.17 -14.20
CA SER A 138 2.63 18.79 -15.43
C SER A 138 1.79 18.50 -16.68
N GLY A 139 0.92 17.48 -16.63
CA GLY A 139 0.17 17.04 -17.80
C GLY A 139 1.02 16.36 -18.87
N THR A 140 2.31 16.12 -18.63
CA THR A 140 3.25 15.51 -19.58
C THR A 140 3.40 14.00 -19.36
N LYS A 141 3.88 13.30 -20.40
CA LYS A 141 4.16 11.85 -20.37
C LYS A 141 5.67 11.55 -20.23
N ASN A 142 6.46 12.51 -19.76
CA ASN A 142 7.92 12.40 -19.69
C ASN A 142 8.35 11.62 -18.43
N TRP A 143 8.12 10.30 -18.46
CA TRP A 143 8.38 9.40 -17.34
C TRP A 143 9.80 8.81 -17.39
N THR A 144 10.38 8.58 -16.21
CA THR A 144 11.62 7.82 -16.05
C THR A 144 11.36 6.31 -16.11
N GLU A 145 12.35 5.52 -15.76
CA GLU A 145 12.18 4.10 -15.47
C GLU A 145 11.48 3.92 -14.12
N VAL A 146 10.73 2.82 -13.99
CA VAL A 146 10.18 2.41 -12.69
C VAL A 146 11.30 1.76 -11.89
N ARG A 147 11.43 2.15 -10.62
CA ARG A 147 12.42 1.59 -9.69
C ARG A 147 11.77 1.14 -8.42
N GLN A 148 12.20 -0.01 -7.93
CA GLN A 148 11.75 -0.49 -6.64
C GLN A 148 12.40 0.30 -5.51
N PHE A 149 11.60 0.82 -4.61
CA PHE A 149 12.06 1.64 -3.50
C PHE A 149 11.65 0.99 -2.18
N ASN A 150 12.64 0.58 -1.38
CA ASN A 150 12.39 0.00 -0.07
C ASN A 150 11.93 1.08 0.92
N LEU A 151 10.80 0.85 1.55
CA LEU A 151 10.18 1.78 2.49
C LEU A 151 10.78 1.73 3.90
N MET A 152 11.71 0.82 4.15
CA MET A 152 12.40 0.72 5.43
C MET A 152 13.46 1.79 5.60
N PHE A 153 13.33 2.64 6.60
CA PHE A 153 14.44 3.46 7.06
C PHE A 153 15.54 2.60 7.66
N SER A 154 16.74 2.75 7.20
CA SER A 154 17.91 2.07 7.75
C SER A 154 18.99 3.05 8.18
N THR A 155 19.77 2.65 9.17
CA THR A 155 20.99 3.32 9.59
C THR A 155 22.07 2.27 9.87
N GLU A 156 23.29 2.71 10.00
CA GLU A 156 24.43 1.86 10.33
C GLU A 156 24.81 2.04 11.80
N MET A 157 25.04 0.94 12.50
CA MET A 157 25.46 0.91 13.89
C MET A 157 26.79 0.20 13.97
N GLY A 158 27.82 0.92 14.41
CA GLY A 158 29.19 0.40 14.56
C GLY A 158 30.18 1.54 14.64
N SER A 159 31.37 1.27 15.18
CA SER A 159 32.44 2.26 15.35
C SER A 159 33.35 2.42 14.12
N THR A 160 33.28 1.48 13.18
CA THR A 160 34.08 1.47 11.94
C THR A 160 33.20 1.09 10.75
N ALA A 161 33.51 1.65 9.57
CA ALA A 161 32.77 1.37 8.36
C ALA A 161 32.77 -0.14 7.97
N ASP A 162 33.89 -0.83 8.22
CA ASP A 162 34.06 -2.26 7.88
C ASP A 162 33.34 -3.22 8.84
N GLY A 163 32.86 -2.73 10.00
CA GLY A 163 32.16 -3.54 11.01
C GLY A 163 30.76 -3.02 11.32
N ALA A 164 30.26 -2.06 10.54
CA ALA A 164 28.96 -1.48 10.76
C ALA A 164 27.83 -2.47 10.44
N MET A 165 26.92 -2.66 11.37
CA MET A 165 25.71 -3.47 11.17
C MET A 165 24.57 -2.56 10.72
N LYS A 166 23.95 -2.91 9.59
CA LYS A 166 22.74 -2.23 9.13
C LYS A 166 21.56 -2.56 10.05
N VAL A 167 20.96 -1.55 10.63
CA VAL A 167 19.76 -1.66 11.48
C VAL A 167 18.62 -0.85 10.87
N TYR A 168 17.40 -1.27 11.16
CA TYR A 168 16.22 -0.65 10.59
C TYR A 168 15.36 -0.02 11.69
N LEU A 169 14.78 1.14 11.37
CA LEU A 169 13.72 1.72 12.19
C LEU A 169 12.41 1.00 11.88
N ARG A 170 11.64 0.72 12.90
CA ARG A 170 10.35 0.01 12.71
C ARG A 170 9.38 0.79 11.81
N PRO A 171 8.86 0.17 10.72
CA PRO A 171 7.81 0.77 9.90
C PRO A 171 6.42 0.61 10.50
N GLU A 172 6.29 -0.26 11.50
CA GLU A 172 5.06 -0.54 12.25
C GLU A 172 5.39 -1.09 13.65
N THR A 173 4.38 -1.21 14.50
CA THR A 173 4.57 -1.66 15.91
C THR A 173 4.25 -3.14 16.13
N ALA A 174 3.68 -3.84 15.15
CA ALA A 174 3.20 -5.22 15.31
C ALA A 174 4.32 -6.21 15.66
N GLN A 175 5.48 -6.12 14.99
CA GLN A 175 6.59 -7.07 15.23
C GLN A 175 7.14 -6.96 16.65
N GLY A 176 7.16 -5.77 17.24
CA GLY A 176 7.52 -5.57 18.62
C GLY A 176 6.58 -6.32 19.59
N ILE A 177 5.30 -6.38 19.27
CA ILE A 177 4.30 -7.15 20.00
C ILE A 177 4.55 -8.65 19.86
N PHE A 178 4.75 -9.15 18.64
CA PHE A 178 4.97 -10.57 18.38
C PHE A 178 6.24 -11.09 19.08
N VAL A 179 7.35 -10.37 18.96
CA VAL A 179 8.62 -10.73 19.58
C VAL A 179 8.52 -10.78 21.11
N ASN A 180 7.73 -9.89 21.72
CA ASN A 180 7.57 -9.81 23.16
C ASN A 180 6.40 -10.64 23.71
N TYR A 181 5.64 -11.34 22.86
CA TYR A 181 4.45 -12.07 23.26
C TYR A 181 4.71 -13.02 24.45
N LEU A 182 5.71 -13.91 24.33
CA LEU A 182 6.03 -14.87 25.39
C LEU A 182 6.60 -14.20 26.65
N ASN A 183 7.34 -13.10 26.49
CA ASN A 183 7.86 -12.33 27.62
C ASN A 183 6.71 -11.70 28.42
N VAL A 184 5.76 -11.07 27.73
CA VAL A 184 4.56 -10.48 28.35
C VAL A 184 3.72 -11.55 29.03
N GLN A 185 3.47 -12.68 28.36
CA GLN A 185 2.71 -13.78 28.93
C GLN A 185 3.31 -14.29 30.22
N LYS A 186 4.61 -14.56 30.24
CA LYS A 186 5.33 -15.08 31.40
C LYS A 186 5.41 -14.06 32.52
N THR A 187 5.84 -12.83 32.23
CA THR A 187 6.03 -11.78 33.24
C THR A 187 4.71 -11.34 33.84
N GLY A 188 3.68 -11.17 33.05
CA GLY A 188 2.33 -10.80 33.48
C GLY A 188 1.51 -11.97 33.98
N ARG A 189 2.03 -13.21 33.92
CA ARG A 189 1.28 -14.45 34.25
C ARG A 189 -0.06 -14.53 33.51
N MET A 190 -0.09 -14.03 32.25
CA MET A 190 -1.31 -13.90 31.48
C MET A 190 -1.81 -15.26 30.97
N LYS A 191 -3.12 -15.46 31.07
CA LYS A 191 -3.81 -16.61 30.49
C LYS A 191 -4.47 -16.21 29.18
N VAL A 192 -4.44 -17.07 28.18
CA VAL A 192 -5.14 -16.87 26.90
C VAL A 192 -6.65 -16.98 27.13
N PRO A 193 -7.46 -16.04 26.59
CA PRO A 193 -7.10 -14.90 25.72
C PRO A 193 -6.62 -13.68 26.52
N PHE A 194 -5.55 -13.01 26.03
CA PHE A 194 -5.12 -11.71 26.52
C PHE A 194 -4.66 -10.83 25.34
N GLY A 195 -4.64 -9.52 25.53
CA GLY A 195 -4.22 -8.55 24.55
C GLY A 195 -2.91 -7.86 24.90
N ILE A 196 -2.16 -7.45 23.89
CA ILE A 196 -0.98 -6.61 24.02
C ILE A 196 -1.22 -5.34 23.20
N ALA A 197 -0.99 -4.18 23.80
CA ALA A 197 -1.20 -2.90 23.16
C ALA A 197 0.08 -2.05 23.20
N GLN A 198 0.27 -1.25 22.16
CA GLN A 198 1.38 -0.32 22.06
C GLN A 198 0.96 0.95 21.33
N ILE A 199 1.44 2.10 21.81
CA ILE A 199 1.44 3.36 21.07
C ILE A 199 2.90 3.71 20.78
N GLY A 200 3.26 3.77 19.50
CA GLY A 200 4.64 4.07 19.12
C GLY A 200 4.73 4.77 17.76
N LYS A 201 5.86 5.43 17.53
CA LYS A 201 6.18 6.00 16.20
C LYS A 201 6.49 4.88 15.23
N ALA A 202 5.98 5.01 14.01
CA ALA A 202 6.35 4.22 12.84
C ALA A 202 7.14 5.12 11.88
N PHE A 203 8.09 4.53 11.14
CA PHE A 203 9.01 5.22 10.26
C PHE A 203 8.93 4.57 8.87
N ARG A 204 8.54 5.34 7.88
CA ARG A 204 8.52 4.92 6.47
C ARG A 204 9.23 5.96 5.63
N ASN A 205 10.01 5.49 4.67
CA ASN A 205 10.74 6.32 3.71
C ASN A 205 9.80 6.95 2.69
#